data_54d40b83bd0aece89d37c54677f0809d
#
_entry.id   54d40b83bd0aece89d37c54677f0809d
#
_cell.length_a   1.000
_cell.length_b   1.000
_cell.length_c   1.000
_cell.angle_alpha   90.00
_cell.angle_beta   90.00
_cell.angle_gamma   90.00
#
_symmetry.space_group_name_H-M   'P 1'
#
loop_
_entity.id
_entity.type
_entity.pdbx_description
1 polymer ?
#
loop_
_entity_poly.entity_id
_entity_poly.type
_entity_poly.pdbx_seq_one_letter_code
_entity_poly.pdbx_strand_id
1 'polypeptide(L)'
;MLYTDTTPGRTVMMEGRNCLFFSGFSYLGLHQHPAFKALLMTGTEMYGTLFPSSRAGNLRLSLYEEIEHALCTLLQQQAAIVFSSGYLASQAAIHYAVNCGQLLYAPDTHPSLWHHLPALPLQDRETWISQTIEKINDHPDNSFVIVSDTVNPLTSTIHHFNWLRELRRKVLVVLDDSHGIGILGPDGQGSIHFLPVTDNARYLLTASLAKAYSLEGGVVAGHAADIMALKRMPFFSASTSLMPANAYAWLQSGELMQKMRRLLQQNIAYLLHLTADTKVYNPHGLPVFLLPQYDNTPSLVNYLSDRDVIISSFAYPQPHSMPVNRAIVSALHLQEDMTTLHQFLQEFGV
;
A
#
# COMPACT_ATOMS: atom_id res chain seq x y z
N MET A 1 18.99 -5.63 16.99
CA MET A 1 18.64 -5.70 15.55
C MET A 1 18.75 -7.16 15.14
N LEU A 2 17.73 -7.73 14.50
CA LEU A 2 17.66 -9.15 14.11
C LEU A 2 18.00 -9.29 12.63
N TYR A 3 18.72 -10.34 12.26
CA TYR A 3 19.09 -10.63 10.86
C TYR A 3 18.51 -11.97 10.43
N THR A 4 18.20 -12.10 9.14
CA THR A 4 17.76 -13.34 8.50
C THR A 4 18.48 -13.53 7.18
N ASP A 5 18.81 -14.77 6.85
CA ASP A 5 19.47 -15.14 5.59
C ASP A 5 18.49 -15.44 4.45
N THR A 6 17.19 -15.47 4.75
CA THR A 6 16.15 -15.79 3.78
C THR A 6 15.01 -14.78 3.86
N THR A 7 14.32 -14.52 2.73
CA THR A 7 13.13 -13.69 2.72
C THR A 7 12.01 -14.32 3.55
N PRO A 8 11.48 -13.62 4.56
CA PRO A 8 10.40 -14.13 5.39
C PRO A 8 9.14 -14.48 4.60
N GLY A 9 8.46 -15.54 5.01
CA GLY A 9 7.15 -15.94 4.51
C GLY A 9 6.11 -16.02 5.63
N ARG A 10 5.50 -17.19 5.81
CA ARG A 10 4.71 -17.54 7.01
C ARG A 10 5.60 -17.55 8.25
N THR A 11 6.84 -18.04 8.06
CA THR A 11 7.87 -18.10 9.09
C THR A 11 9.16 -17.46 8.58
N VAL A 12 10.10 -17.26 9.49
CA VAL A 12 11.43 -16.75 9.22
C VAL A 12 12.45 -17.51 10.07
N MET A 13 13.58 -17.90 9.46
CA MET A 13 14.73 -18.46 10.18
C MET A 13 15.54 -17.33 10.80
N MET A 14 15.70 -17.33 12.11
CA MET A 14 16.49 -16.35 12.85
C MET A 14 17.31 -17.05 13.92
N GLU A 15 18.62 -16.90 13.88
CA GLU A 15 19.53 -17.48 14.87
C GLU A 15 19.30 -19.00 15.10
N GLY A 16 18.99 -19.72 14.02
CA GLY A 16 18.71 -21.17 14.05
C GLY A 16 17.30 -21.55 14.53
N ARG A 17 16.43 -20.59 14.85
CA ARG A 17 15.04 -20.80 15.26
C ARG A 17 14.08 -20.48 14.12
N ASN A 18 13.01 -21.25 13.98
CA ASN A 18 11.94 -21.02 13.00
C ASN A 18 10.80 -20.25 13.66
N CYS A 19 10.77 -18.94 13.45
CA CYS A 19 9.82 -18.04 14.10
C CYS A 19 8.61 -17.76 13.21
N LEU A 20 7.41 -17.67 13.77
CA LEU A 20 6.21 -17.16 13.09
C LEU A 20 6.42 -15.68 12.73
N PHE A 21 6.04 -15.27 11.52
CA PHE A 21 6.35 -13.94 11.02
C PHE A 21 5.09 -13.10 10.80
N PHE A 22 4.67 -12.37 11.82
CA PHE A 22 3.57 -11.41 11.81
C PHE A 22 4.06 -9.98 11.54
N SER A 23 4.92 -9.81 10.52
CA SER A 23 5.52 -8.52 10.18
C SER A 23 5.56 -8.31 8.65
N GLY A 24 6.09 -7.16 8.21
CA GLY A 24 6.15 -6.80 6.79
C GLY A 24 4.80 -6.36 6.23
N PHE A 25 4.63 -6.44 4.92
CA PHE A 25 3.41 -6.00 4.21
C PHE A 25 3.14 -6.82 2.94
N SER A 26 3.73 -7.99 2.80
CA SER A 26 3.42 -8.92 1.70
C SER A 26 2.10 -9.65 1.97
N TYR A 27 1.00 -8.91 1.90
CA TYR A 27 -0.31 -9.37 2.38
C TYR A 27 -0.82 -10.64 1.72
N LEU A 28 -0.67 -10.77 0.38
CA LEU A 28 -1.07 -11.98 -0.35
C LEU A 28 0.00 -13.07 -0.31
N GLY A 29 1.21 -12.79 0.18
CA GLY A 29 2.28 -13.77 0.32
C GLY A 29 2.78 -14.38 -0.99
N LEU A 30 2.56 -13.72 -2.13
CA LEU A 30 2.85 -14.26 -3.47
C LEU A 30 4.33 -14.58 -3.65
N HIS A 31 5.24 -13.79 -3.05
CA HIS A 31 6.70 -14.00 -3.15
C HIS A 31 7.16 -15.38 -2.66
N GLN A 32 6.40 -16.06 -1.81
CA GLN A 32 6.69 -17.41 -1.35
C GLN A 32 5.84 -18.49 -2.05
N HIS A 33 4.83 -18.08 -2.82
CA HIS A 33 3.93 -19.05 -3.46
C HIS A 33 4.60 -19.73 -4.66
N PRO A 34 4.68 -21.10 -4.71
CA PRO A 34 5.40 -21.80 -5.78
C PRO A 34 4.92 -21.47 -7.18
N ALA A 35 3.59 -21.40 -7.41
CA ALA A 35 3.04 -21.06 -8.71
C ALA A 35 3.41 -19.62 -9.15
N PHE A 36 3.48 -18.66 -8.22
CA PHE A 36 3.89 -17.30 -8.55
C PHE A 36 5.39 -17.22 -8.90
N LYS A 37 6.22 -17.95 -8.17
CA LYS A 37 7.65 -18.08 -8.50
C LYS A 37 7.86 -18.71 -9.89
N ALA A 38 7.06 -19.71 -10.24
CA ALA A 38 7.11 -20.31 -11.57
C ALA A 38 6.72 -19.30 -12.67
N LEU A 39 5.71 -18.44 -12.45
CA LEU A 39 5.37 -17.38 -13.39
C LEU A 39 6.49 -16.34 -13.55
N LEU A 40 7.19 -15.98 -12.47
CA LEU A 40 8.37 -15.10 -12.54
C LEU A 40 9.50 -15.72 -13.34
N MET A 41 9.76 -17.02 -13.15
CA MET A 41 10.77 -17.77 -13.94
C MET A 41 10.38 -17.78 -15.41
N THR A 42 9.17 -18.17 -15.76
CA THR A 42 8.66 -18.15 -17.15
C THR A 42 8.75 -16.75 -17.76
N GLY A 43 8.36 -15.70 -17.02
CA GLY A 43 8.46 -14.33 -17.49
C GLY A 43 9.93 -13.91 -17.73
N THR A 44 10.86 -14.38 -16.88
CA THR A 44 12.29 -14.14 -17.06
C THR A 44 12.85 -14.85 -18.28
N GLU A 45 12.44 -16.09 -18.55
CA GLU A 45 12.83 -16.85 -19.74
C GLU A 45 12.33 -16.19 -21.03
N MET A 46 11.09 -15.67 -21.02
CA MET A 46 10.45 -15.06 -22.19
C MET A 46 10.96 -13.65 -22.50
N TYR A 47 11.18 -12.83 -21.47
CA TYR A 47 11.40 -11.39 -21.62
C TYR A 47 12.75 -10.90 -21.08
N GLY A 48 13.52 -11.78 -20.44
CA GLY A 48 14.74 -11.40 -19.74
C GLY A 48 14.48 -10.65 -18.44
N THR A 49 15.56 -10.17 -17.83
CA THR A 49 15.52 -9.47 -16.54
C THR A 49 15.33 -7.96 -16.67
N LEU A 50 15.46 -7.41 -17.88
CA LEU A 50 15.42 -5.97 -18.13
C LEU A 50 14.94 -5.70 -19.56
N PHE A 51 14.13 -4.65 -19.74
CA PHE A 51 13.93 -4.05 -21.06
C PHE A 51 15.04 -3.03 -21.32
N PRO A 52 15.96 -3.29 -22.30
CA PRO A 52 17.20 -2.53 -22.46
C PRO A 52 17.03 -1.23 -23.26
N SER A 53 15.87 -0.61 -23.19
CA SER A 53 15.55 0.65 -23.88
C SER A 53 14.59 1.51 -23.09
N SER A 54 14.57 2.81 -23.41
CA SER A 54 13.57 3.71 -22.85
C SER A 54 12.18 3.36 -23.40
N ARG A 55 11.18 3.42 -22.54
CA ARG A 55 9.77 3.28 -22.91
C ARG A 55 9.27 4.40 -23.85
N ALA A 56 9.98 5.52 -23.93
CA ALA A 56 9.72 6.61 -24.86
C ALA A 56 10.37 6.37 -26.25
N GLY A 57 11.13 5.28 -26.43
CA GLY A 57 11.79 4.92 -27.68
C GLY A 57 10.81 4.48 -28.79
N ASN A 58 11.39 4.26 -29.97
CA ASN A 58 10.65 3.78 -31.14
C ASN A 58 10.32 2.29 -31.12
N LEU A 59 10.99 1.51 -30.27
CA LEU A 59 10.67 0.11 -29.98
C LEU A 59 10.04 0.00 -28.60
N ARG A 60 8.90 -0.64 -28.51
CA ARG A 60 8.14 -0.81 -27.27
C ARG A 60 7.83 -2.28 -27.03
N LEU A 61 7.74 -2.66 -25.77
CA LEU A 61 7.29 -3.99 -25.36
C LEU A 61 5.79 -3.93 -25.06
N SER A 62 4.96 -4.67 -25.83
CA SER A 62 3.49 -4.69 -25.70
C SER A 62 3.03 -5.07 -24.28
N LEU A 63 3.80 -5.92 -23.59
CA LEU A 63 3.55 -6.35 -22.24
C LEU A 63 3.31 -5.18 -21.25
N TYR A 64 3.98 -4.02 -21.46
CA TYR A 64 3.74 -2.84 -20.63
C TYR A 64 2.37 -2.20 -20.89
N GLU A 65 1.92 -2.22 -22.13
CA GLU A 65 0.59 -1.72 -22.49
C GLU A 65 -0.51 -2.65 -21.95
N GLU A 66 -0.24 -3.95 -21.96
CA GLU A 66 -1.15 -4.96 -21.41
C GLU A 66 -1.34 -4.81 -19.90
N ILE A 67 -0.25 -4.69 -19.12
CA ILE A 67 -0.34 -4.49 -17.67
C ILE A 67 -0.94 -3.11 -17.32
N GLU A 68 -0.59 -2.04 -18.05
CA GLU A 68 -1.18 -0.72 -17.85
C GLU A 68 -2.69 -0.73 -18.10
N HIS A 69 -3.15 -1.44 -19.14
CA HIS A 69 -4.56 -1.61 -19.43
C HIS A 69 -5.27 -2.43 -18.33
N ALA A 70 -4.68 -3.53 -17.88
CA ALA A 70 -5.25 -4.36 -16.84
C ALA A 70 -5.33 -3.63 -15.49
N LEU A 71 -4.28 -2.88 -15.11
CA LEU A 71 -4.28 -2.04 -13.90
C LEU A 71 -5.27 -0.87 -14.01
N CYS A 72 -5.37 -0.23 -15.17
CA CYS A 72 -6.36 0.81 -15.46
C CYS A 72 -7.80 0.29 -15.25
N THR A 73 -8.08 -0.90 -15.74
CA THR A 73 -9.39 -1.57 -15.56
C THR A 73 -9.64 -1.90 -14.08
N LEU A 74 -8.66 -2.51 -13.39
CA LEU A 74 -8.76 -2.83 -11.97
C LEU A 74 -9.03 -1.58 -11.13
N LEU A 75 -8.31 -0.50 -11.38
CA LEU A 75 -8.41 0.76 -10.65
C LEU A 75 -9.55 1.66 -11.15
N GLN A 76 -10.37 1.20 -12.09
CA GLN A 76 -11.52 1.93 -12.64
C GLN A 76 -11.16 3.36 -13.10
N GLN A 77 -9.98 3.48 -13.74
CA GLN A 77 -9.49 4.75 -14.28
C GLN A 77 -9.45 4.72 -15.82
N GLN A 78 -9.21 5.87 -16.46
CA GLN A 78 -9.17 5.98 -17.93
C GLN A 78 -7.84 5.51 -18.50
N ALA A 79 -6.76 5.63 -17.74
CA ALA A 79 -5.43 5.21 -18.15
C ALA A 79 -4.56 4.92 -16.92
N ALA A 80 -3.50 4.14 -17.13
CA ALA A 80 -2.48 3.88 -16.13
C ALA A 80 -1.08 3.91 -16.75
N ILE A 81 -0.08 4.00 -15.89
CA ILE A 81 1.34 3.97 -16.24
C ILE A 81 2.10 3.27 -15.12
N VAL A 82 3.00 2.33 -15.46
CA VAL A 82 3.80 1.59 -14.48
C VAL A 82 5.23 2.11 -14.37
N PHE A 83 5.78 2.02 -13.16
CA PHE A 83 7.13 2.41 -12.78
C PHE A 83 7.85 1.26 -12.08
N SER A 84 9.17 1.36 -11.91
CA SER A 84 9.98 0.34 -11.21
C SER A 84 9.74 0.26 -9.71
N SER A 85 9.10 1.25 -9.09
CA SER A 85 8.74 1.22 -7.67
C SER A 85 7.52 2.08 -7.37
N GLY A 86 6.82 1.78 -6.26
CA GLY A 86 5.73 2.61 -5.74
C GLY A 86 6.20 4.01 -5.38
N TYR A 87 7.39 4.15 -4.80
CA TYR A 87 7.96 5.46 -4.47
C TYR A 87 8.14 6.31 -5.73
N LEU A 88 8.71 5.76 -6.80
CA LEU A 88 8.90 6.49 -8.06
C LEU A 88 7.55 6.88 -8.70
N ALA A 89 6.56 5.99 -8.64
CA ALA A 89 5.20 6.29 -9.10
C ALA A 89 4.58 7.47 -8.35
N SER A 90 4.66 7.46 -7.01
CA SER A 90 4.16 8.53 -6.15
C SER A 90 4.92 9.84 -6.40
N GLN A 91 6.24 9.81 -6.54
CA GLN A 91 7.05 11.00 -6.84
C GLN A 91 6.72 11.57 -8.22
N ALA A 92 6.50 10.74 -9.24
CA ALA A 92 6.05 11.20 -10.55
C ALA A 92 4.70 11.91 -10.46
N ALA A 93 3.74 11.34 -9.74
CA ALA A 93 2.42 11.91 -9.54
C ALA A 93 2.47 13.27 -8.80
N ILE A 94 3.29 13.39 -7.75
CA ILE A 94 3.42 14.63 -6.97
C ILE A 94 4.11 15.73 -7.78
N HIS A 95 5.18 15.41 -8.52
CA HIS A 95 5.86 16.39 -9.38
C HIS A 95 4.98 16.87 -10.55
N TYR A 96 4.05 16.04 -11.00
CA TYR A 96 3.00 16.46 -11.92
C TYR A 96 1.98 17.37 -11.19
N ALA A 97 1.52 16.97 -10.02
CA ALA A 97 0.46 17.63 -9.26
C ALA A 97 0.82 19.06 -8.84
N VAL A 98 2.10 19.35 -8.55
CA VAL A 98 2.60 20.71 -8.23
C VAL A 98 2.26 21.71 -9.33
N ASN A 99 2.23 21.29 -10.60
CA ASN A 99 1.88 22.16 -11.72
C ASN A 99 0.36 22.32 -11.88
N CYS A 100 -0.45 21.56 -11.14
CA CYS A 100 -1.91 21.62 -11.19
C CYS A 100 -2.50 22.55 -10.12
N GLY A 101 -1.74 22.90 -9.07
CA GLY A 101 -2.21 23.77 -8.01
C GLY A 101 -1.43 23.66 -6.71
N GLN A 102 -1.86 24.43 -5.71
CA GLN A 102 -1.28 24.36 -4.35
C GLN A 102 -1.59 23.00 -3.72
N LEU A 103 -0.54 22.29 -3.26
CA LEU A 103 -0.70 21.01 -2.57
C LEU A 103 -1.26 21.22 -1.16
N LEU A 104 -2.35 20.54 -0.85
CA LEU A 104 -2.98 20.47 0.47
C LEU A 104 -2.79 19.05 1.02
N TYR A 105 -1.77 18.87 1.84
CA TYR A 105 -1.44 17.58 2.44
C TYR A 105 -2.40 17.25 3.58
N ALA A 106 -2.91 16.02 3.58
CA ALA A 106 -3.60 15.48 4.74
C ALA A 106 -2.61 15.19 5.89
N PRO A 107 -3.07 15.17 7.15
CA PRO A 107 -2.26 14.68 8.26
C PRO A 107 -1.69 13.28 7.98
N ASP A 108 -0.49 13.02 8.46
CA ASP A 108 0.21 11.73 8.36
C ASP A 108 0.46 11.22 6.93
N THR A 109 0.39 12.09 5.91
CA THR A 109 0.67 11.72 4.51
C THR A 109 2.07 11.13 4.40
N HIS A 110 2.15 9.93 3.80
CA HIS A 110 3.38 9.16 3.65
C HIS A 110 4.45 9.90 2.85
N PRO A 111 5.75 9.81 3.23
CA PRO A 111 6.86 10.50 2.55
C PRO A 111 6.98 10.23 1.04
N SER A 112 6.43 9.14 0.52
CA SER A 112 6.37 8.87 -0.92
C SER A 112 5.61 9.93 -1.71
N LEU A 113 4.65 10.61 -1.06
CA LEU A 113 3.86 11.70 -1.65
C LEU A 113 4.42 13.10 -1.37
N TRP A 114 5.54 13.24 -0.68
CA TRP A 114 6.07 14.56 -0.36
C TRP A 114 6.79 15.17 -1.56
N HIS A 115 6.44 16.41 -1.87
CA HIS A 115 7.25 17.28 -2.71
C HIS A 115 8.20 18.06 -1.79
N HIS A 116 9.48 17.75 -1.82
CA HIS A 116 10.46 18.20 -0.83
C HIS A 116 10.10 17.73 0.61
N LEU A 117 10.26 18.59 1.60
CA LEU A 117 9.89 18.35 3.00
C LEU A 117 8.71 19.25 3.38
N PRO A 118 7.46 18.84 3.13
CA PRO A 118 6.30 19.66 3.44
C PRO A 118 6.11 19.76 4.95
N ALA A 119 5.59 20.90 5.41
CA ALA A 119 5.03 21.00 6.74
C ALA A 119 3.65 20.29 6.73
N LEU A 120 3.59 19.10 7.31
CA LEU A 120 2.32 18.38 7.46
C LEU A 120 1.44 19.04 8.53
N PRO A 121 0.11 19.02 8.35
CA PRO A 121 -0.82 19.48 9.36
C PRO A 121 -0.66 18.71 10.68
N LEU A 122 -0.70 19.42 11.81
CA LEU A 122 -0.63 18.82 13.15
C LEU A 122 -2.03 18.56 13.75
N GLN A 123 -3.09 19.16 13.18
CA GLN A 123 -4.45 18.94 13.60
C GLN A 123 -4.94 17.54 13.21
N ASP A 124 -6.00 17.10 13.84
CA ASP A 124 -6.69 15.87 13.47
C ASP A 124 -7.30 15.96 12.07
N ARG A 125 -7.63 14.80 11.50
CA ARG A 125 -8.08 14.70 10.11
C ARG A 125 -9.43 15.38 9.86
N GLU A 126 -10.35 15.35 10.80
CA GLU A 126 -11.68 15.96 10.65
C GLU A 126 -11.58 17.49 10.63
N THR A 127 -10.77 18.05 11.51
CA THR A 127 -10.43 19.48 11.51
C THR A 127 -9.77 19.90 10.20
N TRP A 128 -8.82 19.10 9.71
CA TRP A 128 -8.16 19.34 8.43
C TRP A 128 -9.15 19.27 7.25
N ILE A 129 -10.07 18.33 7.23
CA ILE A 129 -11.12 18.20 6.20
C ILE A 129 -11.96 19.49 6.16
N SER A 130 -12.48 19.91 7.30
CA SER A 130 -13.34 21.11 7.39
C SER A 130 -12.61 22.36 6.87
N GLN A 131 -11.37 22.57 7.29
CA GLN A 131 -10.54 23.70 6.84
C GLN A 131 -10.19 23.61 5.34
N THR A 132 -10.00 22.39 4.82
CA THR A 132 -9.70 22.16 3.40
C THR A 132 -10.91 22.48 2.53
N ILE A 133 -12.11 22.08 2.94
CA ILE A 133 -13.38 22.42 2.24
C ILE A 133 -13.57 23.95 2.21
N GLU A 134 -13.47 24.62 3.36
CA GLU A 134 -13.57 26.07 3.46
C GLU A 134 -12.55 26.75 2.55
N LYS A 135 -11.27 26.38 2.67
CA LYS A 135 -10.18 26.98 1.88
C LYS A 135 -10.40 26.82 0.37
N ILE A 136 -10.85 25.67 -0.09
CA ILE A 136 -11.07 25.43 -1.52
C ILE A 136 -12.28 26.22 -2.01
N ASN A 137 -13.36 26.24 -1.22
CA ASN A 137 -14.62 26.87 -1.62
C ASN A 137 -14.55 28.41 -1.60
N ASP A 138 -13.77 28.98 -0.67
CA ASP A 138 -13.70 30.44 -0.46
C ASP A 138 -12.64 31.14 -1.34
N HIS A 139 -11.77 30.39 -2.01
CA HIS A 139 -10.74 30.95 -2.88
C HIS A 139 -10.91 30.50 -4.35
N PRO A 140 -11.92 31.04 -5.06
CA PRO A 140 -12.31 30.60 -6.39
C PRO A 140 -11.23 30.79 -7.47
N ASP A 141 -10.31 31.72 -7.28
CA ASP A 141 -9.23 32.02 -8.25
C ASP A 141 -8.01 31.11 -8.09
N ASN A 142 -7.91 30.33 -6.99
CA ASN A 142 -6.79 29.48 -6.71
C ASN A 142 -7.05 28.04 -7.18
N SER A 143 -6.04 27.38 -7.70
CA SER A 143 -6.07 25.93 -7.98
C SER A 143 -5.47 25.17 -6.80
N PHE A 144 -6.14 24.10 -6.38
CA PHE A 144 -5.69 23.25 -5.26
C PHE A 144 -5.59 21.79 -5.68
N VAL A 145 -4.68 21.09 -5.03
CA VAL A 145 -4.52 19.63 -5.14
C VAL A 145 -4.56 19.04 -3.73
N ILE A 146 -5.45 18.10 -3.51
CA ILE A 146 -5.53 17.34 -2.25
C ILE A 146 -4.56 16.16 -2.36
N VAL A 147 -3.76 15.93 -1.31
CA VAL A 147 -2.76 14.85 -1.24
C VAL A 147 -2.97 14.06 0.04
N SER A 148 -3.19 12.75 -0.09
CA SER A 148 -3.46 11.87 1.05
C SER A 148 -3.15 10.42 0.74
N ASP A 149 -2.90 9.63 1.79
CA ASP A 149 -3.04 8.17 1.73
C ASP A 149 -4.51 7.79 1.87
N THR A 150 -4.89 6.64 1.32
CA THR A 150 -6.23 6.07 1.48
C THR A 150 -6.33 5.17 2.70
N VAL A 151 -5.24 4.53 3.06
CA VAL A 151 -5.10 3.63 4.21
C VAL A 151 -3.89 4.04 5.02
N ASN A 152 -4.09 4.27 6.31
CA ASN A 152 -2.99 4.46 7.26
C ASN A 152 -2.69 3.14 7.99
N PRO A 153 -1.60 2.43 7.66
CA PRO A 153 -1.25 1.17 8.30
C PRO A 153 -0.70 1.34 9.72
N LEU A 154 -0.39 2.57 10.15
CA LEU A 154 0.09 2.85 11.51
C LEU A 154 -1.06 2.93 12.52
N THR A 155 -2.24 3.27 12.05
CA THR A 155 -3.46 3.37 12.85
C THR A 155 -4.50 2.31 12.47
N SER A 156 -4.20 1.43 11.50
CA SER A 156 -5.14 0.45 10.92
C SER A 156 -6.45 1.09 10.44
N THR A 157 -6.36 2.24 9.76
CA THR A 157 -7.53 3.05 9.40
C THR A 157 -7.67 3.18 7.89
N ILE A 158 -8.89 3.00 7.38
CA ILE A 158 -9.28 3.41 6.03
C ILE A 158 -9.84 4.84 6.14
N HIS A 159 -9.26 5.76 5.38
CA HIS A 159 -9.75 7.13 5.33
C HIS A 159 -10.97 7.25 4.44
N HIS A 160 -11.97 8.02 4.86
CA HIS A 160 -13.14 8.33 4.06
C HIS A 160 -12.93 9.62 3.25
N PHE A 161 -13.56 9.68 2.08
CA PHE A 161 -13.46 10.81 1.16
C PHE A 161 -14.83 11.36 0.75
N ASN A 162 -15.93 10.99 1.42
CA ASN A 162 -17.29 11.45 1.09
C ASN A 162 -17.44 12.97 1.14
N TRP A 163 -16.64 13.64 1.97
CA TRP A 163 -16.57 15.09 2.07
C TRP A 163 -16.16 15.80 0.76
N LEU A 164 -15.53 15.10 -0.18
CA LEU A 164 -15.23 15.66 -1.51
C LEU A 164 -16.49 16.09 -2.27
N ARG A 165 -17.67 15.59 -1.90
CA ARG A 165 -18.96 16.03 -2.44
C ARG A 165 -19.34 17.45 -2.02
N GLU A 166 -18.76 17.97 -0.95
CA GLU A 166 -19.00 19.31 -0.42
C GLU A 166 -18.18 20.39 -1.15
N LEU A 167 -17.21 19.98 -1.94
CA LEU A 167 -16.44 20.89 -2.77
C LEU A 167 -17.33 21.48 -3.86
N ARG A 168 -17.21 22.79 -4.08
CA ARG A 168 -17.99 23.54 -5.10
C ARG A 168 -17.24 23.73 -6.40
N ARG A 169 -16.04 23.15 -6.51
CA ARG A 169 -15.14 23.33 -7.66
C ARG A 169 -14.24 22.12 -7.88
N LYS A 170 -13.74 22.00 -9.11
CA LYS A 170 -12.91 20.88 -9.52
C LYS A 170 -11.53 20.96 -8.88
N VAL A 171 -11.11 19.85 -8.27
CA VAL A 171 -9.76 19.65 -7.70
C VAL A 171 -9.16 18.36 -8.21
N LEU A 172 -7.83 18.33 -8.29
CA LEU A 172 -7.07 17.09 -8.42
C LEU A 172 -6.88 16.48 -7.03
N VAL A 173 -7.12 15.18 -6.91
CA VAL A 173 -6.95 14.44 -5.66
C VAL A 173 -5.92 13.34 -5.91
N VAL A 174 -4.73 13.49 -5.34
CA VAL A 174 -3.64 12.49 -5.42
C VAL A 174 -3.72 11.60 -4.21
N LEU A 175 -3.91 10.30 -4.43
CA LEU A 175 -4.10 9.31 -3.37
C LEU A 175 -3.08 8.18 -3.50
N ASP A 176 -2.37 7.87 -2.40
CA ASP A 176 -1.57 6.64 -2.29
C ASP A 176 -2.45 5.51 -1.76
N ASP A 177 -2.68 4.52 -2.60
CA ASP A 177 -3.47 3.32 -2.28
C ASP A 177 -2.60 2.06 -2.13
N SER A 178 -1.34 2.24 -1.79
CA SER A 178 -0.38 1.14 -1.65
C SER A 178 -0.79 0.07 -0.62
N HIS A 179 -1.61 0.42 0.36
CA HIS A 179 -2.14 -0.50 1.36
C HIS A 179 -3.58 -0.95 1.09
N GLY A 180 -4.21 -0.42 0.03
CA GLY A 180 -5.57 -0.78 -0.38
C GLY A 180 -5.60 -1.71 -1.60
N ILE A 181 -4.80 -1.40 -2.64
CA ILE A 181 -4.75 -2.20 -3.87
C ILE A 181 -4.42 -3.68 -3.56
N GLY A 182 -5.12 -4.59 -4.20
CA GLY A 182 -4.97 -6.05 -4.02
C GLY A 182 -5.73 -6.62 -2.84
N ILE A 183 -6.21 -5.80 -1.88
CA ILE A 183 -6.89 -6.27 -0.66
C ILE A 183 -8.28 -5.68 -0.45
N LEU A 184 -8.50 -4.40 -0.74
CA LEU A 184 -9.79 -3.74 -0.56
C LEU A 184 -10.66 -3.86 -1.81
N GLY A 185 -11.98 -3.87 -1.58
CA GLY A 185 -12.97 -4.09 -2.63
C GLY A 185 -13.10 -5.55 -3.05
N PRO A 186 -14.20 -5.95 -3.73
CA PRO A 186 -14.50 -7.34 -4.08
C PRO A 186 -13.43 -7.96 -4.99
N ASP A 187 -12.84 -7.17 -5.90
CA ASP A 187 -11.83 -7.64 -6.85
C ASP A 187 -10.40 -7.23 -6.48
N GLY A 188 -10.21 -6.57 -5.32
CA GLY A 188 -8.92 -6.02 -4.91
C GLY A 188 -8.56 -4.73 -5.65
N GLN A 189 -9.56 -4.01 -6.14
CA GLN A 189 -9.37 -2.72 -6.82
C GLN A 189 -8.87 -1.60 -5.89
N GLY A 190 -8.80 -1.88 -4.59
CA GLY A 190 -8.34 -0.91 -3.62
C GLY A 190 -9.42 0.09 -3.21
N SER A 191 -8.97 1.22 -2.70
CA SER A 191 -9.85 2.25 -2.13
C SER A 191 -10.74 2.94 -3.16
N ILE A 192 -10.46 2.82 -4.46
CA ILE A 192 -11.34 3.37 -5.52
C ILE A 192 -12.79 2.87 -5.36
N HIS A 193 -12.97 1.66 -4.81
CA HIS A 193 -14.29 1.10 -4.54
C HIS A 193 -15.14 1.95 -3.59
N PHE A 194 -14.50 2.74 -2.71
CA PHE A 194 -15.15 3.57 -1.69
C PHE A 194 -15.07 5.07 -1.99
N LEU A 195 -14.36 5.47 -3.03
CA LEU A 195 -14.24 6.88 -3.38
C LEU A 195 -15.56 7.43 -3.93
N PRO A 196 -15.97 8.64 -3.56
CA PRO A 196 -17.18 9.23 -4.08
C PRO A 196 -17.06 9.55 -5.57
N VAL A 197 -18.07 9.20 -6.34
CA VAL A 197 -18.24 9.70 -7.70
C VAL A 197 -18.78 11.13 -7.59
N THR A 198 -18.01 12.11 -8.07
CA THR A 198 -18.37 13.53 -8.07
C THR A 198 -17.66 14.25 -9.21
N ASP A 199 -18.31 15.25 -9.81
CA ASP A 199 -17.71 16.06 -10.88
C ASP A 199 -16.61 17.00 -10.37
N ASN A 200 -16.54 17.20 -9.06
CA ASN A 200 -15.61 18.12 -8.42
C ASN A 200 -14.27 17.46 -7.98
N ALA A 201 -14.15 16.15 -8.06
CA ALA A 201 -12.89 15.45 -7.75
C ALA A 201 -12.40 14.64 -8.96
N ARG A 202 -11.17 14.89 -9.39
CA ARG A 202 -10.45 14.10 -10.37
C ARG A 202 -9.34 13.34 -9.67
N TYR A 203 -9.40 12.02 -9.70
CA TYR A 203 -8.46 11.18 -8.98
C TYR A 203 -7.20 10.88 -9.79
N LEU A 204 -6.06 10.94 -9.10
CA LEU A 204 -4.78 10.42 -9.55
C LEU A 204 -4.30 9.43 -8.48
N LEU A 205 -4.48 8.15 -8.73
CA LEU A 205 -4.17 7.08 -7.80
C LEU A 205 -2.73 6.63 -7.99
N THR A 206 -1.98 6.49 -6.92
CA THR A 206 -0.67 5.86 -6.90
C THR A 206 -0.70 4.61 -6.04
N ALA A 207 0.06 3.60 -6.39
CA ALA A 207 0.19 2.42 -5.55
C ALA A 207 1.51 1.67 -5.77
N SER A 208 2.02 1.08 -4.70
CA SER A 208 3.13 0.13 -4.74
C SER A 208 2.60 -1.27 -5.02
N LEU A 209 3.19 -1.96 -6.00
CA LEU A 209 2.92 -3.37 -6.27
C LEU A 209 3.71 -4.31 -5.35
N ALA A 210 4.67 -3.76 -4.56
CA ALA A 210 5.53 -4.55 -3.69
C ALA A 210 4.83 -5.06 -2.42
N LYS A 211 3.69 -4.48 -2.05
CA LYS A 211 2.95 -4.88 -0.84
C LYS A 211 2.05 -6.08 -1.11
N ALA A 212 0.81 -5.90 -1.46
CA ALA A 212 -0.11 -7.01 -1.68
C ALA A 212 0.39 -7.99 -2.75
N TYR A 213 0.88 -7.48 -3.88
CA TYR A 213 1.31 -8.31 -5.01
C TYR A 213 2.75 -8.84 -4.91
N SER A 214 3.53 -8.38 -3.93
CA SER A 214 4.91 -8.83 -3.70
C SER A 214 5.84 -8.69 -4.92
N LEU A 215 5.62 -7.68 -5.74
CA LEU A 215 6.41 -7.36 -6.94
C LEU A 215 7.04 -5.98 -6.83
N GLU A 216 8.32 -5.86 -7.15
CA GLU A 216 8.90 -4.54 -7.39
C GLU A 216 8.13 -3.86 -8.51
N GLY A 217 7.62 -2.68 -8.22
CA GLY A 217 6.83 -1.91 -9.16
C GLY A 217 5.91 -0.91 -8.48
N GLY A 218 5.42 0.00 -9.28
CA GLY A 218 4.40 0.95 -8.89
C GLY A 218 3.52 1.34 -10.06
N VAL A 219 2.36 1.88 -9.77
CA VAL A 219 1.39 2.34 -10.77
C VAL A 219 0.93 3.75 -10.43
N VAL A 220 0.69 4.54 -11.48
CA VAL A 220 -0.15 5.75 -11.42
C VAL A 220 -1.31 5.54 -12.37
N ALA A 221 -2.54 5.73 -11.88
CA ALA A 221 -3.74 5.61 -12.68
C ALA A 221 -4.63 6.85 -12.50
N GLY A 222 -5.27 7.30 -13.56
CA GLY A 222 -6.10 8.51 -13.52
C GLY A 222 -6.74 8.85 -14.86
N HIS A 223 -7.07 10.10 -15.03
CA HIS A 223 -7.60 10.63 -16.29
C HIS A 223 -6.54 10.52 -17.41
N ALA A 224 -6.97 10.19 -18.62
CA ALA A 224 -6.06 9.97 -19.76
C ALA A 224 -5.11 11.14 -20.03
N ALA A 225 -5.60 12.38 -19.89
CA ALA A 225 -4.78 13.59 -20.09
C ALA A 225 -3.65 13.71 -19.04
N ASP A 226 -3.91 13.35 -17.78
CA ASP A 226 -2.92 13.37 -16.71
C ASP A 226 -1.83 12.32 -16.95
N ILE A 227 -2.24 11.11 -17.34
CA ILE A 227 -1.30 10.03 -17.66
C ILE A 227 -0.47 10.36 -18.90
N MET A 228 -1.07 11.00 -19.91
CA MET A 228 -0.29 11.48 -21.07
C MET A 228 0.73 12.56 -20.69
N ALA A 229 0.41 13.46 -19.77
CA ALA A 229 1.34 14.44 -19.25
C ALA A 229 2.49 13.78 -18.48
N LEU A 230 2.18 12.80 -17.61
CA LEU A 230 3.17 12.01 -16.88
C LEU A 230 4.14 11.26 -17.83
N LYS A 231 3.65 10.70 -18.95
CA LYS A 231 4.49 10.02 -19.97
C LYS A 231 5.52 10.97 -20.63
N ARG A 232 5.34 12.28 -20.53
CA ARG A 232 6.28 13.29 -21.04
C ARG A 232 7.34 13.70 -20.01
N MET A 233 7.18 13.31 -18.75
CA MET A 233 8.10 13.68 -17.67
C MET A 233 9.34 12.76 -17.64
N PRO A 234 10.49 13.26 -17.17
CA PRO A 234 11.71 12.45 -17.01
C PRO A 234 11.52 11.21 -16.14
N PHE A 235 10.62 11.25 -15.17
CA PHE A 235 10.27 10.09 -14.34
C PHE A 235 9.85 8.86 -15.15
N PHE A 236 9.24 9.06 -16.31
CA PHE A 236 8.88 7.96 -17.21
C PHE A 236 9.98 7.65 -18.23
N SER A 237 10.51 8.68 -18.90
CA SER A 237 11.39 8.48 -20.06
C SER A 237 12.84 8.16 -19.68
N ALA A 238 13.30 8.60 -18.49
CA ALA A 238 14.70 8.50 -18.06
C ALA A 238 14.90 7.52 -16.89
N SER A 239 13.82 6.91 -16.33
CA SER A 239 13.96 5.88 -15.31
C SER A 239 13.91 4.47 -15.91
N THR A 240 14.50 3.50 -15.21
CA THR A 240 14.32 2.07 -15.51
C THR A 240 12.84 1.72 -15.36
N SER A 241 12.31 0.99 -16.33
CA SER A 241 10.93 0.51 -16.30
C SER A 241 10.73 -0.62 -15.29
N LEU A 242 9.46 -0.97 -15.03
CA LEU A 242 9.09 -2.21 -14.36
C LEU A 242 9.79 -3.41 -15.03
N MET A 243 10.31 -4.35 -14.25
CA MET A 243 10.87 -5.60 -14.77
C MET A 243 9.82 -6.36 -15.60
N PRO A 244 10.10 -6.76 -16.85
CA PRO A 244 9.10 -7.43 -17.69
C PRO A 244 8.55 -8.71 -17.08
N ALA A 245 9.39 -9.52 -16.40
CA ALA A 245 8.95 -10.72 -15.70
C ALA A 245 7.91 -10.43 -14.62
N ASN A 246 8.00 -9.29 -13.92
CA ASN A 246 7.03 -8.86 -12.92
C ASN A 246 5.68 -8.53 -13.59
N ALA A 247 5.71 -7.83 -14.73
CA ALA A 247 4.50 -7.54 -15.51
C ALA A 247 3.81 -8.83 -15.97
N TYR A 248 4.58 -9.78 -16.52
CA TYR A 248 4.08 -11.09 -16.94
C TYR A 248 3.46 -11.86 -15.77
N ALA A 249 4.19 -11.99 -14.66
CA ALA A 249 3.71 -12.72 -13.49
C ALA A 249 2.42 -12.12 -12.92
N TRP A 250 2.31 -10.78 -12.88
CA TRP A 250 1.09 -10.11 -12.44
C TRP A 250 -0.10 -10.42 -13.37
N LEU A 251 0.10 -10.30 -14.69
CA LEU A 251 -0.94 -10.56 -15.69
C LEU A 251 -1.45 -12.01 -15.65
N GLN A 252 -0.55 -12.98 -15.40
CA GLN A 252 -0.89 -14.41 -15.40
C GLN A 252 -1.38 -14.93 -14.05
N SER A 253 -1.37 -14.13 -12.98
CA SER A 253 -1.68 -14.59 -11.62
C SER A 253 -3.09 -14.23 -11.13
N GLY A 254 -4.01 -13.83 -11.99
CA GLY A 254 -5.34 -13.34 -11.59
C GLY A 254 -6.12 -14.31 -10.68
N GLU A 255 -6.24 -15.58 -11.05
CA GLU A 255 -6.93 -16.59 -10.23
C GLU A 255 -6.20 -16.85 -8.90
N LEU A 256 -4.87 -16.89 -8.95
CA LEU A 256 -4.04 -17.05 -7.74
C LEU A 256 -4.23 -15.87 -6.80
N MET A 257 -4.19 -14.65 -7.31
CA MET A 257 -4.42 -13.44 -6.50
C MET A 257 -5.79 -13.45 -5.84
N GLN A 258 -6.84 -13.85 -6.56
CA GLN A 258 -8.19 -14.00 -5.99
C GLN A 258 -8.24 -15.05 -4.88
N LYS A 259 -7.58 -16.20 -5.08
CA LYS A 259 -7.48 -17.25 -4.05
C LYS A 259 -6.78 -16.73 -2.80
N MET A 260 -5.62 -16.09 -2.97
CA MET A 260 -4.83 -15.60 -1.84
C MET A 260 -5.56 -14.46 -1.10
N ARG A 261 -6.29 -13.60 -1.82
CA ARG A 261 -7.14 -12.57 -1.20
C ARG A 261 -8.24 -13.18 -0.32
N ARG A 262 -8.93 -14.23 -0.80
CA ARG A 262 -9.93 -14.94 0.03
C ARG A 262 -9.31 -15.55 1.28
N LEU A 263 -8.13 -16.16 1.18
CA LEU A 263 -7.41 -16.68 2.35
C LEU A 263 -7.02 -15.56 3.33
N LEU A 264 -6.53 -14.43 2.82
CA LEU A 264 -6.22 -13.27 3.65
C LEU A 264 -7.46 -12.79 4.41
N GLN A 265 -8.60 -12.65 3.73
CA GLN A 265 -9.86 -12.22 4.35
C GLN A 265 -10.33 -13.20 5.43
N GLN A 266 -10.21 -14.51 5.19
CA GLN A 266 -10.52 -15.55 6.17
C GLN A 266 -9.61 -15.45 7.41
N ASN A 267 -8.30 -15.24 7.19
CA ASN A 267 -7.33 -15.07 8.26
C ASN A 267 -7.60 -13.80 9.08
N ILE A 268 -7.90 -12.68 8.43
CA ILE A 268 -8.27 -11.44 9.11
C ILE A 268 -9.53 -11.66 9.97
N ALA A 269 -10.58 -12.23 9.38
CA ALA A 269 -11.83 -12.50 10.11
C ALA A 269 -11.61 -13.43 11.31
N TYR A 270 -10.77 -14.45 11.16
CA TYR A 270 -10.44 -15.36 12.25
C TYR A 270 -9.70 -14.67 13.39
N LEU A 271 -8.67 -13.88 13.10
CA LEU A 271 -7.95 -13.16 14.17
C LEU A 271 -8.82 -12.07 14.81
N LEU A 272 -9.66 -11.37 14.04
CA LEU A 272 -10.65 -10.44 14.59
C LEU A 272 -11.59 -11.13 15.61
N HIS A 273 -12.06 -12.34 15.27
CA HIS A 273 -12.90 -13.12 16.19
C HIS A 273 -12.14 -13.49 17.47
N LEU A 274 -10.89 -13.96 17.36
CA LEU A 274 -10.07 -14.29 18.52
C LEU A 274 -9.78 -13.09 19.42
N THR A 275 -9.64 -11.91 18.85
CA THR A 275 -9.21 -10.69 19.55
C THR A 275 -10.36 -9.75 19.92
N ALA A 276 -11.62 -10.19 19.75
CA ALA A 276 -12.81 -9.35 19.96
C ALA A 276 -12.89 -8.73 21.37
N ASP A 277 -12.49 -9.50 22.39
CA ASP A 277 -12.55 -9.08 23.80
C ASP A 277 -11.16 -8.66 24.34
N THR A 278 -10.25 -8.28 23.46
CA THR A 278 -8.88 -7.86 23.82
C THR A 278 -8.67 -6.37 23.54
N LYS A 279 -7.48 -5.85 23.88
CA LYS A 279 -7.06 -4.48 23.54
C LYS A 279 -6.42 -4.37 22.16
N VAL A 280 -6.46 -5.41 21.36
CA VAL A 280 -6.01 -5.38 19.97
C VAL A 280 -6.97 -4.53 19.13
N TYR A 281 -6.44 -3.61 18.33
CA TYR A 281 -7.26 -2.66 17.59
C TYR A 281 -7.16 -2.87 16.09
N ASN A 282 -8.29 -3.14 15.44
CA ASN A 282 -8.42 -3.25 13.97
C ASN A 282 -9.87 -2.94 13.55
N PRO A 283 -10.26 -1.66 13.47
CA PRO A 283 -11.66 -1.27 13.27
C PRO A 283 -12.18 -1.49 11.86
N HIS A 284 -11.28 -1.66 10.87
CA HIS A 284 -11.66 -1.73 9.46
C HIS A 284 -11.39 -3.10 8.81
N GLY A 285 -11.01 -4.12 9.58
CA GLY A 285 -10.69 -5.43 9.01
C GLY A 285 -9.51 -5.41 8.03
N LEU A 286 -8.51 -4.60 8.32
CA LEU A 286 -7.26 -4.57 7.56
C LEU A 286 -6.33 -5.72 7.99
N PRO A 287 -5.33 -6.09 7.19
CA PRO A 287 -4.33 -7.09 7.59
C PRO A 287 -3.38 -6.61 8.71
N VAL A 288 -3.65 -5.47 9.31
CA VAL A 288 -2.84 -4.79 10.31
C VAL A 288 -3.59 -4.75 11.63
N PHE A 289 -3.09 -5.42 12.65
CA PHE A 289 -3.63 -5.44 14.01
C PHE A 289 -2.70 -4.66 14.93
N LEU A 290 -3.18 -3.53 15.45
CA LEU A 290 -2.40 -2.73 16.40
C LEU A 290 -2.43 -3.40 17.77
N LEU A 291 -1.24 -3.57 18.31
CA LEU A 291 -1.06 -4.16 19.64
C LEU A 291 -0.82 -3.04 20.66
N PRO A 292 -1.37 -3.15 21.86
CA PRO A 292 -1.19 -2.14 22.89
C PRO A 292 0.28 -2.02 23.28
N GLN A 293 0.65 -0.83 23.73
CA GLN A 293 1.95 -0.58 24.33
C GLN A 293 1.86 -0.75 25.84
N TYR A 294 2.87 -1.38 26.38
CA TYR A 294 3.02 -1.52 27.82
C TYR A 294 4.44 -1.16 28.24
N ASP A 295 4.56 -0.49 29.37
CA ASP A 295 5.85 -0.16 30.01
C ASP A 295 6.41 -1.37 30.80
N ASN A 296 6.03 -2.59 30.41
CA ASN A 296 6.43 -3.81 31.10
C ASN A 296 7.83 -4.26 30.71
N THR A 297 8.50 -4.94 31.61
CA THR A 297 9.76 -5.65 31.33
C THR A 297 9.55 -7.15 31.55
N PRO A 298 9.77 -8.00 30.53
CA PRO A 298 10.15 -7.65 29.14
C PRO A 298 9.03 -6.92 28.38
N SER A 299 9.39 -6.17 27.33
CA SER A 299 8.41 -5.57 26.43
C SER A 299 7.64 -6.67 25.68
N LEU A 300 6.42 -6.35 25.18
CA LEU A 300 5.62 -7.30 24.39
C LEU A 300 6.42 -7.87 23.21
N VAL A 301 7.22 -7.05 22.55
CA VAL A 301 8.05 -7.46 21.40
C VAL A 301 9.07 -8.52 21.82
N ASN A 302 9.78 -8.31 22.93
CA ASN A 302 10.75 -9.28 23.44
C ASN A 302 10.06 -10.54 23.93
N TYR A 303 8.94 -10.42 24.66
CA TYR A 303 8.15 -11.55 25.13
C TYR A 303 7.72 -12.48 24.00
N LEU A 304 7.23 -11.90 22.86
CA LEU A 304 6.82 -12.65 21.68
C LEU A 304 8.04 -13.24 20.95
N SER A 305 9.12 -12.47 20.80
CA SER A 305 10.35 -12.92 20.15
C SER A 305 11.01 -14.10 20.87
N ASP A 306 10.97 -14.11 22.21
CA ASP A 306 11.46 -15.24 23.02
C ASP A 306 10.61 -16.51 22.87
N ARG A 307 9.41 -16.39 22.27
CA ARG A 307 8.45 -17.47 21.95
C ARG A 307 8.32 -17.75 20.47
N ASP A 308 9.35 -17.35 19.70
CA ASP A 308 9.41 -17.57 18.25
C ASP A 308 8.27 -16.88 17.47
N VAL A 309 7.81 -15.72 17.93
CA VAL A 309 6.83 -14.88 17.22
C VAL A 309 7.41 -13.49 16.98
N ILE A 310 7.52 -13.11 15.71
CA ILE A 310 8.06 -11.83 15.28
C ILE A 310 6.91 -10.93 14.81
N ILE A 311 6.77 -9.77 15.45
CA ILE A 311 5.84 -8.71 15.06
C ILE A 311 6.58 -7.49 14.52
N SER A 312 5.84 -6.61 13.85
CA SER A 312 6.36 -5.31 13.41
C SER A 312 6.39 -4.34 14.59
N SER A 313 7.56 -3.76 14.88
CA SER A 313 7.74 -2.74 15.91
C SER A 313 8.80 -1.75 15.48
N PHE A 314 8.45 -0.48 15.36
CA PHE A 314 9.40 0.58 15.04
C PHE A 314 8.88 1.95 15.48
N ALA A 315 9.81 2.82 15.83
CA ALA A 315 9.52 4.21 16.17
C ALA A 315 9.07 4.98 14.92
N TYR A 316 7.97 5.72 15.03
CA TYR A 316 7.44 6.56 13.97
C TYR A 316 6.69 7.77 14.58
N PRO A 317 6.75 8.97 14.01
CA PRO A 317 7.48 9.36 12.79
C PRO A 317 8.96 9.64 13.00
N GLN A 318 9.42 9.77 14.24
CA GLN A 318 10.81 10.07 14.60
C GLN A 318 11.49 8.84 15.22
N PRO A 319 12.82 8.70 15.10
CA PRO A 319 13.55 7.56 15.68
C PRO A 319 13.41 7.41 17.21
N HIS A 320 13.03 8.47 17.90
CA HIS A 320 12.80 8.49 19.35
C HIS A 320 11.32 8.51 19.75
N SER A 321 10.40 8.41 18.78
CA SER A 321 8.98 8.24 19.07
C SER A 321 8.72 6.89 19.73
N MET A 322 7.58 6.78 20.43
CA MET A 322 7.12 5.49 20.94
C MET A 322 6.94 4.50 19.79
N PRO A 323 7.43 3.26 19.90
CA PRO A 323 7.28 2.25 18.86
C PRO A 323 5.83 1.91 18.62
N VAL A 324 5.42 1.79 17.36
CA VAL A 324 4.12 1.25 16.97
C VAL A 324 4.26 -0.26 16.83
N ASN A 325 3.57 -1.02 17.68
CA ASN A 325 3.55 -2.47 17.66
C ASN A 325 2.37 -2.98 16.83
N ARG A 326 2.64 -3.83 15.84
CA ARG A 326 1.60 -4.37 14.95
C ARG A 326 1.85 -5.83 14.64
N ALA A 327 0.80 -6.64 14.69
CA ALA A 327 0.78 -7.95 14.06
C ALA A 327 0.22 -7.79 12.64
N ILE A 328 0.99 -8.24 11.64
CA ILE A 328 0.59 -8.20 10.23
C ILE A 328 0.17 -9.60 9.81
N VAL A 329 -1.09 -9.74 9.41
CA VAL A 329 -1.64 -10.99 8.89
C VAL A 329 -1.40 -11.07 7.38
N SER A 330 -1.02 -12.24 6.90
CA SER A 330 -0.89 -12.53 5.47
C SER A 330 -1.73 -13.75 5.08
N ALA A 331 -1.91 -13.93 3.79
CA ALA A 331 -2.59 -15.12 3.25
C ALA A 331 -1.82 -16.44 3.49
N LEU A 332 -0.55 -16.35 3.91
CA LEU A 332 0.29 -17.52 4.21
C LEU A 332 0.06 -18.09 5.62
N HIS A 333 -0.49 -17.29 6.54
CA HIS A 333 -0.75 -17.76 7.89
C HIS A 333 -1.82 -18.83 7.93
N LEU A 334 -1.68 -19.76 8.86
CA LEU A 334 -2.66 -20.78 9.20
C LEU A 334 -3.45 -20.33 10.44
N GLN A 335 -4.63 -20.92 10.67
CA GLN A 335 -5.41 -20.63 11.88
C GLN A 335 -4.63 -20.93 13.16
N GLU A 336 -3.81 -21.98 13.14
CA GLU A 336 -2.94 -22.35 14.27
C GLU A 336 -1.96 -21.24 14.66
N ASP A 337 -1.40 -20.52 13.66
CA ASP A 337 -0.47 -19.41 13.91
C ASP A 337 -1.15 -18.28 14.67
N MET A 338 -2.39 -17.95 14.23
CA MET A 338 -3.16 -16.88 14.83
C MET A 338 -3.66 -17.26 16.22
N THR A 339 -4.01 -18.54 16.45
CA THR A 339 -4.33 -19.07 17.76
C THR A 339 -3.13 -18.99 18.70
N THR A 340 -1.94 -19.34 18.23
CA THR A 340 -0.68 -19.22 18.97
C THR A 340 -0.38 -17.77 19.35
N LEU A 341 -0.48 -16.85 18.37
CA LEU A 341 -0.31 -15.42 18.64
C LEU A 341 -1.31 -14.93 19.71
N HIS A 342 -2.59 -15.27 19.55
CA HIS A 342 -3.64 -14.88 20.49
C HIS A 342 -3.37 -15.41 21.90
N GLN A 343 -3.00 -16.69 22.04
CA GLN A 343 -2.65 -17.28 23.33
C GLN A 343 -1.52 -16.48 24.01
N PHE A 344 -0.44 -16.17 23.30
CA PHE A 344 0.67 -15.41 23.88
C PHE A 344 0.28 -13.96 24.22
N LEU A 345 -0.61 -13.36 23.46
CA LEU A 345 -1.14 -12.03 23.78
C LEU A 345 -1.96 -12.08 25.10
N GLN A 346 -2.82 -13.09 25.29
CA GLN A 346 -3.56 -13.30 26.52
C GLN A 346 -2.65 -13.55 27.73
N GLU A 347 -1.64 -14.43 27.57
CA GLU A 347 -0.65 -14.71 28.62
C GLU A 347 0.13 -13.46 29.03
N PHE A 348 0.34 -12.52 28.11
CA PHE A 348 0.99 -11.23 28.37
C PHE A 348 0.06 -10.21 29.02
N GLY A 349 -1.27 -10.40 28.94
CA GLY A 349 -2.29 -9.51 29.49
C GLY A 349 -2.86 -8.48 28.50
N VAL A 350 -2.80 -8.81 27.20
CA VAL A 350 -3.42 -8.01 26.12
C VAL A 350 -4.90 -8.29 25.98
#